data_499cb6ed1a4bbfc34945f551d622f858
#
_entry.id   499cb6ed1a4bbfc34945f551d622f858
#
_cell.length_a   1.000
_cell.length_b   1.000
_cell.length_c   1.000
_cell.angle_alpha   90.00
_cell.angle_beta   90.00
_cell.angle_gamma   90.00
#
_symmetry.space_group_name_H-M   'P 1'
#
loop_
_entity.id
_entity.type
_entity.pdbx_description
1 polymer ?
#
loop_
_entity_poly.entity_id
_entity_poly.type
_entity_poly.pdbx_seq_one_letter_code
_entity_poly.pdbx_strand_id
1 'polypeptide(L)'
;MLSMGSLAVGVSAAAYGQQSAKPPIVGFLVAGSPASHGAWVAAFTQRLSELGWTNGRNIKIEYRWAAGDISQTTKFAAEFVQQKVNVIVTSAFGVVAAKEATSTIPIVSAAYGDAVANGLVKSLARPGGNVTGLTIQPVELSSKRLELLRDIIPNVRRLAALVNTHVVAAQEVIAIRTASARLNIDANVLDIQTAQDIEAAMATLAGQTDALYVYSEPLTNANKDKIIKAANAAKIPTIFGFREFVTAGGLISYGPNFIDLFARAAEFTDKILRGAKPDDLPMEQPVKFELIINLKAAKALGLSISEMVLTRADEVIE
;
A
#
# COMPACT_ATOMS: atom_id res chain seq x y z
N MET A 1 56.23 10.76 69.19
CA MET A 1 56.15 11.06 67.73
C MET A 1 55.30 9.98 67.11
N LEU A 2 54.00 10.29 66.85
CA LEU A 2 53.07 9.36 66.19
C LEU A 2 53.04 9.67 64.72
N SER A 3 53.37 8.62 63.94
CA SER A 3 53.27 8.65 62.44
C SER A 3 51.88 8.25 62.01
N MET A 4 51.14 9.16 61.37
CA MET A 4 49.86 8.90 60.76
C MET A 4 50.11 8.37 59.31
N GLY A 5 49.80 7.11 59.06
CA GLY A 5 49.78 6.52 57.73
C GLY A 5 48.43 6.78 57.03
N SER A 6 48.43 7.49 55.90
CA SER A 6 47.25 7.71 55.07
C SER A 6 47.02 6.48 54.18
N LEU A 7 45.91 5.81 54.35
CA LEU A 7 45.38 4.81 53.41
C LEU A 7 44.68 5.53 52.23
N ALA A 8 45.24 5.43 51.04
CA ALA A 8 44.59 5.82 49.79
C ALA A 8 43.69 4.67 49.29
N VAL A 9 42.38 4.83 49.37
CA VAL A 9 41.38 3.90 48.76
C VAL A 9 41.27 4.24 47.29
N GLY A 10 41.86 3.40 46.45
CA GLY A 10 41.71 3.49 45.00
C GLY A 10 40.34 2.96 44.57
N VAL A 11 39.45 3.85 44.12
CA VAL A 11 38.18 3.49 43.50
C VAL A 11 38.46 3.11 42.03
N SER A 12 38.46 1.81 41.77
CA SER A 12 38.50 1.30 40.37
C SER A 12 37.15 1.54 39.71
N ALA A 13 37.04 2.55 38.87
CA ALA A 13 35.92 2.72 37.97
C ALA A 13 35.97 1.63 36.91
N ALA A 14 35.17 0.56 37.10
CA ALA A 14 34.93 -0.41 36.07
C ALA A 14 34.15 0.27 34.95
N ALA A 15 34.84 0.66 33.86
CA ALA A 15 34.22 1.06 32.60
C ALA A 15 33.52 -0.17 32.00
N TYR A 16 32.24 -0.32 32.24
CA TYR A 16 31.41 -1.24 31.50
C TYR A 16 31.39 -0.74 30.04
N GLY A 17 32.26 -1.30 29.22
CA GLY A 17 32.18 -1.15 27.77
C GLY A 17 30.80 -1.66 27.33
N GLN A 18 29.88 -0.76 27.02
CA GLN A 18 28.67 -1.06 26.28
C GLN A 18 29.13 -1.67 24.94
N GLN A 19 29.09 -3.00 24.85
CA GLN A 19 29.13 -3.67 23.57
C GLN A 19 27.98 -3.08 22.76
N SER A 20 28.27 -2.27 21.75
CA SER A 20 27.25 -1.73 20.88
C SER A 20 26.54 -2.91 20.21
N ALA A 21 25.35 -3.22 20.69
CA ALA A 21 24.52 -4.24 20.04
C ALA A 21 24.42 -3.90 18.56
N LYS A 22 24.59 -4.91 17.69
CA LYS A 22 24.46 -4.69 16.24
C LYS A 22 23.14 -3.96 15.96
N PRO A 23 23.15 -2.92 15.12
CA PRO A 23 21.94 -2.23 14.76
C PRO A 23 20.86 -3.22 14.27
N PRO A 24 19.60 -3.09 14.71
CA PRO A 24 18.52 -3.95 14.21
C PRO A 24 18.36 -3.76 12.71
N ILE A 25 17.93 -4.83 12.05
CA ILE A 25 17.71 -4.88 10.60
C ILE A 25 16.23 -4.89 10.32
N VAL A 26 15.77 -3.96 9.50
CA VAL A 26 14.44 -3.93 8.91
C VAL A 26 14.52 -4.46 7.49
N GLY A 27 13.87 -5.57 7.21
CA GLY A 27 13.67 -6.06 5.85
C GLY A 27 12.47 -5.34 5.23
N PHE A 28 12.68 -4.47 4.25
CA PHE A 28 11.60 -3.79 3.57
C PHE A 28 11.34 -4.42 2.21
N LEU A 29 10.30 -5.26 2.16
CA LEU A 29 9.84 -5.95 0.96
C LEU A 29 8.81 -5.07 0.25
N VAL A 30 9.22 -4.45 -0.85
CA VAL A 30 8.35 -3.56 -1.63
C VAL A 30 7.77 -4.33 -2.81
N ALA A 31 6.44 -4.46 -2.83
CA ALA A 31 5.74 -5.19 -3.89
C ALA A 31 5.89 -4.54 -5.28
N GLY A 32 6.11 -3.22 -5.35
CA GLY A 32 6.34 -2.48 -6.58
C GLY A 32 7.82 -2.20 -6.88
N SER A 33 8.05 -1.15 -7.68
CA SER A 33 9.37 -0.66 -8.07
C SER A 33 9.68 0.69 -7.40
N PRO A 34 10.95 1.17 -7.42
CA PRO A 34 11.28 2.51 -6.95
C PRO A 34 10.46 3.61 -7.65
N ALA A 35 10.15 3.45 -8.93
CA ALA A 35 9.36 4.42 -9.68
C ALA A 35 7.90 4.48 -9.22
N SER A 36 7.30 3.34 -8.84
CA SER A 36 5.87 3.26 -8.46
C SER A 36 5.61 3.44 -6.97
N HIS A 37 6.58 3.10 -6.09
CA HIS A 37 6.40 3.09 -4.63
C HIS A 37 7.45 3.92 -3.88
N GLY A 38 8.35 4.58 -4.58
CA GLY A 38 9.46 5.31 -3.96
C GLY A 38 9.00 6.40 -3.00
N ALA A 39 7.94 7.14 -3.33
CA ALA A 39 7.37 8.18 -2.46
C ALA A 39 6.82 7.59 -1.14
N TRP A 40 6.17 6.43 -1.19
CA TRP A 40 5.64 5.75 -0.01
C TRP A 40 6.76 5.25 0.90
N VAL A 41 7.80 4.65 0.29
CA VAL A 41 9.01 4.20 1.02
C VAL A 41 9.74 5.37 1.64
N ALA A 42 9.82 6.51 0.95
CA ALA A 42 10.40 7.75 1.49
C ALA A 42 9.64 8.24 2.72
N ALA A 43 8.31 8.24 2.70
CA ALA A 43 7.48 8.63 3.84
C ALA A 43 7.71 7.72 5.06
N PHE A 44 7.80 6.40 4.84
CA PHE A 44 8.17 5.44 5.89
C PHE A 44 9.55 5.77 6.48
N THR A 45 10.55 5.96 5.63
CA THR A 45 11.93 6.19 6.06
C THR A 45 12.07 7.53 6.80
N GLN A 46 11.40 8.57 6.31
CA GLN A 46 11.34 9.87 6.96
C GLN A 46 10.71 9.74 8.35
N ARG A 47 9.57 9.07 8.46
CA ARG A 47 8.88 8.89 9.74
C ARG A 47 9.72 8.10 10.75
N LEU A 48 10.41 7.04 10.31
CA LEU A 48 11.37 6.32 11.16
C LEU A 48 12.49 7.25 11.66
N SER A 49 13.01 8.12 10.79
CA SER A 49 14.03 9.11 11.19
C SER A 49 13.52 10.08 12.24
N GLU A 50 12.29 10.57 12.13
CA GLU A 50 11.62 11.43 13.11
C GLU A 50 11.44 10.71 14.46
N LEU A 51 11.26 9.38 14.46
CA LEU A 51 11.16 8.53 15.64
C LEU A 51 12.54 8.17 16.25
N GLY A 52 13.63 8.67 15.64
CA GLY A 52 15.00 8.50 16.14
C GLY A 52 15.78 7.36 15.49
N TRP A 53 15.24 6.69 14.45
CA TRP A 53 15.88 5.61 13.72
C TRP A 53 16.55 6.12 12.45
N THR A 54 17.86 6.18 12.42
CA THR A 54 18.63 6.65 11.27
C THR A 54 19.31 5.48 10.57
N ASN A 55 18.94 5.23 9.30
CA ASN A 55 19.54 4.16 8.49
C ASN A 55 21.05 4.33 8.36
N GLY A 56 21.80 3.26 8.60
CA GLY A 56 23.28 3.25 8.62
C GLY A 56 23.90 3.73 9.93
N ARG A 57 23.12 4.25 10.89
CA ARG A 57 23.61 4.69 12.21
C ARG A 57 23.16 3.75 13.33
N ASN A 58 21.87 3.65 13.58
CA ASN A 58 21.31 2.85 14.68
C ASN A 58 20.23 1.85 14.21
N ILE A 59 19.97 1.80 12.90
CA ILE A 59 19.14 0.83 12.20
C ILE A 59 19.76 0.54 10.84
N LYS A 60 19.52 -0.66 10.30
CA LYS A 60 19.83 -1.00 8.91
C LYS A 60 18.53 -1.34 8.19
N ILE A 61 18.24 -0.68 7.07
CA ILE A 61 17.08 -0.98 6.23
C ILE A 61 17.57 -1.66 4.95
N GLU A 62 17.15 -2.91 4.77
CA GLU A 62 17.44 -3.72 3.59
C GLU A 62 16.22 -3.71 2.66
N TYR A 63 16.33 -3.11 1.49
CA TYR A 63 15.24 -3.03 0.52
C TYR A 63 15.29 -4.18 -0.47
N ARG A 64 14.10 -4.72 -0.81
CA ARG A 64 13.89 -5.65 -1.92
C ARG A 64 12.67 -5.17 -2.71
N TRP A 65 12.87 -4.95 -4.00
CA TRP A 65 11.87 -4.43 -4.92
C TRP A 65 11.40 -5.54 -5.84
N ALA A 66 10.15 -5.98 -5.69
CA ALA A 66 9.60 -7.10 -6.46
C ALA A 66 9.01 -6.68 -7.81
N ALA A 67 8.81 -5.38 -8.06
CA ALA A 67 8.31 -4.82 -9.32
C ALA A 67 6.99 -5.45 -9.83
N GLY A 68 6.13 -5.92 -8.91
CA GLY A 68 4.87 -6.61 -9.23
C GLY A 68 5.00 -8.12 -9.42
N ASP A 69 6.21 -8.68 -9.34
CA ASP A 69 6.45 -10.12 -9.48
C ASP A 69 6.26 -10.86 -8.15
N ILE A 70 5.24 -11.72 -8.10
CA ILE A 70 4.90 -12.52 -6.91
C ILE A 70 6.02 -13.52 -6.59
N SER A 71 6.68 -14.11 -7.60
CA SER A 71 7.75 -15.09 -7.40
C SER A 71 8.97 -14.45 -6.74
N GLN A 72 9.33 -13.25 -7.14
CA GLN A 72 10.39 -12.47 -6.51
C GLN A 72 10.03 -12.09 -5.06
N THR A 73 8.76 -11.77 -4.81
CA THR A 73 8.27 -11.44 -3.47
C THR A 73 8.48 -12.61 -2.50
N THR A 74 8.11 -13.83 -2.90
CA THR A 74 8.30 -15.05 -2.10
C THR A 74 9.79 -15.32 -1.84
N LYS A 75 10.63 -15.18 -2.87
CA LYS A 75 12.09 -15.33 -2.75
C LYS A 75 12.67 -14.32 -1.74
N PHE A 76 12.31 -13.05 -1.86
CA PHE A 76 12.82 -12.00 -0.97
C PHE A 76 12.34 -12.15 0.48
N ALA A 77 11.12 -12.63 0.70
CA ALA A 77 10.66 -12.97 2.04
C ALA A 77 11.54 -14.06 2.67
N ALA A 78 11.86 -15.12 1.93
CA ALA A 78 12.76 -16.18 2.38
C ALA A 78 14.19 -15.67 2.65
N GLU A 79 14.72 -14.75 1.82
CA GLU A 79 16.03 -14.10 2.05
C GLU A 79 16.04 -13.36 3.39
N PHE A 80 15.00 -12.59 3.72
CA PHE A 80 14.93 -11.87 4.99
C PHE A 80 14.86 -12.80 6.20
N VAL A 81 14.21 -13.96 6.06
CA VAL A 81 14.22 -15.01 7.10
C VAL A 81 15.63 -15.56 7.31
N GLN A 82 16.36 -15.86 6.23
CA GLN A 82 17.75 -16.33 6.30
C GLN A 82 18.69 -15.27 6.92
N GLN A 83 18.47 -14.00 6.61
CA GLN A 83 19.21 -12.87 7.19
C GLN A 83 18.85 -12.59 8.65
N LYS A 84 17.80 -13.23 9.17
CA LYS A 84 17.28 -13.02 10.53
C LYS A 84 17.01 -11.55 10.84
N VAL A 85 16.31 -10.88 9.92
CA VAL A 85 15.90 -9.48 10.15
C VAL A 85 15.03 -9.35 11.38
N ASN A 86 15.04 -8.21 12.05
CA ASN A 86 14.28 -7.99 13.28
C ASN A 86 12.79 -7.75 13.03
N VAL A 87 12.45 -7.23 11.84
CA VAL A 87 11.07 -6.99 11.40
C VAL A 87 11.04 -6.96 9.88
N ILE A 88 9.97 -7.50 9.29
CA ILE A 88 9.68 -7.38 7.86
C ILE A 88 8.56 -6.34 7.70
N VAL A 89 8.80 -5.32 6.89
CA VAL A 89 7.79 -4.33 6.49
C VAL A 89 7.41 -4.59 5.05
N THR A 90 6.11 -4.66 4.76
CA THR A 90 5.66 -4.97 3.41
C THR A 90 4.20 -4.53 3.19
N SER A 91 3.68 -4.73 1.98
CA SER A 91 2.30 -4.42 1.60
C SER A 91 1.75 -5.43 0.59
N ALA A 92 0.44 -5.39 0.36
CA ALA A 92 -0.26 -6.23 -0.60
C ALA A 92 0.09 -7.72 -0.44
N PHE A 93 0.35 -8.44 -1.54
CA PHE A 93 0.71 -9.87 -1.50
C PHE A 93 2.05 -10.15 -0.80
N GLY A 94 2.91 -9.16 -0.59
CA GLY A 94 4.13 -9.30 0.20
C GLY A 94 3.86 -9.68 1.65
N VAL A 95 2.70 -9.31 2.21
CA VAL A 95 2.29 -9.69 3.57
C VAL A 95 2.04 -11.19 3.65
N VAL A 96 1.38 -11.77 2.65
CA VAL A 96 1.12 -13.21 2.56
C VAL A 96 2.45 -13.96 2.41
N ALA A 97 3.30 -13.55 1.47
CA ALA A 97 4.61 -14.16 1.25
C ALA A 97 5.49 -14.14 2.52
N ALA A 98 5.51 -13.02 3.26
CA ALA A 98 6.23 -12.94 4.52
C ALA A 98 5.63 -13.85 5.59
N LYS A 99 4.29 -13.94 5.68
CA LYS A 99 3.57 -14.81 6.63
C LYS A 99 3.83 -16.27 6.38
N GLU A 100 3.92 -16.69 5.11
CA GLU A 100 4.26 -18.05 4.72
C GLU A 100 5.72 -18.40 5.02
N ALA A 101 6.62 -17.42 4.86
CA ALA A 101 8.05 -17.61 5.09
C ALA A 101 8.42 -17.70 6.58
N THR A 102 7.67 -17.06 7.49
CA THR A 102 8.00 -17.04 8.92
C THR A 102 6.76 -16.90 9.81
N SER A 103 6.78 -17.60 10.95
CA SER A 103 5.81 -17.44 12.03
C SER A 103 6.37 -16.67 13.25
N THR A 104 7.65 -16.29 13.23
CA THR A 104 8.35 -15.72 14.39
C THR A 104 8.86 -14.30 14.16
N ILE A 105 9.34 -13.97 12.96
CA ILE A 105 9.77 -12.60 12.66
C ILE A 105 8.52 -11.72 12.57
N PRO A 106 8.47 -10.60 13.32
CA PRO A 106 7.39 -9.62 13.21
C PRO A 106 7.19 -9.12 11.77
N ILE A 107 5.95 -9.01 11.34
CA ILE A 107 5.57 -8.49 10.02
C ILE A 107 4.68 -7.27 10.23
N VAL A 108 5.11 -6.13 9.71
CA VAL A 108 4.32 -4.90 9.66
C VAL A 108 3.74 -4.73 8.26
N SER A 109 2.44 -4.82 8.17
CA SER A 109 1.69 -4.48 6.96
C SER A 109 1.58 -2.97 6.84
N ALA A 110 2.09 -2.37 5.76
CA ALA A 110 1.85 -0.96 5.47
C ALA A 110 0.48 -0.73 4.80
N ALA A 111 0.00 -1.71 4.04
CA ALA A 111 -1.34 -1.74 3.46
C ALA A 111 -1.65 -3.17 2.99
N TYR A 112 -2.72 -3.76 3.48
CA TYR A 112 -3.23 -5.05 3.03
C TYR A 112 -4.74 -4.94 2.80
N GLY A 113 -5.30 -5.80 1.98
CA GLY A 113 -6.75 -5.89 1.78
C GLY A 113 -7.50 -6.18 3.08
N ASP A 114 -8.59 -6.91 3.05
CA ASP A 114 -9.27 -7.32 4.28
C ASP A 114 -8.48 -8.43 4.99
N ALA A 115 -7.77 -8.04 6.06
CA ALA A 115 -6.90 -8.96 6.79
C ALA A 115 -7.67 -10.05 7.56
N VAL A 116 -8.91 -9.78 7.97
CA VAL A 116 -9.76 -10.75 8.68
C VAL A 116 -10.45 -11.67 7.69
N ALA A 117 -11.11 -11.13 6.67
CA ALA A 117 -11.82 -11.93 5.66
C ALA A 117 -10.86 -12.86 4.88
N ASN A 118 -9.62 -12.44 4.68
CA ASN A 118 -8.59 -13.24 4.01
C ASN A 118 -7.83 -14.18 4.97
N GLY A 119 -8.23 -14.27 6.24
CA GLY A 119 -7.63 -15.18 7.23
C GLY A 119 -6.18 -14.84 7.63
N LEU A 120 -5.72 -13.63 7.33
CA LEU A 120 -4.37 -13.18 7.68
C LEU A 120 -4.22 -13.04 9.20
N VAL A 121 -5.24 -12.48 9.84
CA VAL A 121 -5.32 -12.29 11.30
C VAL A 121 -6.69 -12.74 11.84
N LYS A 122 -6.75 -13.03 13.13
CA LYS A 122 -8.00 -13.50 13.79
C LYS A 122 -9.04 -12.37 13.93
N SER A 123 -8.57 -11.18 14.30
CA SER A 123 -9.36 -9.95 14.39
C SER A 123 -8.43 -8.74 14.31
N LEU A 124 -8.98 -7.56 14.01
CA LEU A 124 -8.18 -6.33 13.97
C LEU A 124 -7.70 -5.93 15.38
N ALA A 125 -8.54 -6.08 16.39
CA ALA A 125 -8.21 -5.73 17.78
C ALA A 125 -7.14 -6.65 18.39
N ARG A 126 -7.11 -7.93 17.99
CA ARG A 126 -6.14 -8.93 18.44
C ARG A 126 -5.72 -9.80 17.26
N PRO A 127 -4.66 -9.41 16.53
CA PRO A 127 -4.19 -10.13 15.34
C PRO A 127 -3.85 -11.59 15.61
N GLY A 128 -3.25 -11.89 16.78
CA GLY A 128 -3.04 -13.28 17.25
C GLY A 128 -1.95 -14.01 16.49
N GLY A 129 -0.86 -13.35 16.17
CA GLY A 129 0.28 -13.94 15.48
C GLY A 129 1.42 -12.94 15.28
N ASN A 130 2.25 -13.15 14.26
CA ASN A 130 3.38 -12.27 13.98
C ASN A 130 3.09 -11.13 13.02
N VAL A 131 1.83 -10.91 12.61
CA VAL A 131 1.41 -9.85 11.69
C VAL A 131 0.63 -8.77 12.42
N THR A 132 0.97 -7.51 12.18
CA THR A 132 0.24 -6.32 12.60
C THR A 132 0.38 -5.21 11.55
N GLY A 133 -0.11 -4.01 11.80
CA GLY A 133 0.01 -2.84 10.91
C GLY A 133 -1.32 -2.37 10.38
N LEU A 134 -1.41 -2.13 9.07
CA LEU A 134 -2.58 -1.50 8.46
C LEU A 134 -3.27 -2.44 7.47
N THR A 135 -4.61 -2.38 7.49
CA THR A 135 -5.51 -3.07 6.56
C THR A 135 -6.45 -2.05 5.94
N ILE A 136 -6.81 -2.24 4.67
CA ILE A 136 -7.80 -1.43 3.98
C ILE A 136 -9.06 -2.27 3.75
N GLN A 137 -10.20 -1.62 3.51
CA GLN A 137 -11.47 -2.31 3.18
C GLN A 137 -11.85 -2.08 1.72
N PRO A 138 -11.27 -2.84 0.79
CA PRO A 138 -11.41 -2.58 -0.65
C PRO A 138 -12.83 -2.77 -1.17
N VAL A 139 -13.64 -3.64 -0.55
CA VAL A 139 -15.05 -3.90 -0.90
C VAL A 139 -15.89 -2.63 -0.80
N GLU A 140 -15.82 -1.91 0.34
CA GLU A 140 -16.55 -0.66 0.56
C GLU A 140 -16.06 0.45 -0.37
N LEU A 141 -14.75 0.51 -0.58
CA LEU A 141 -14.13 1.50 -1.48
C LEU A 141 -14.54 1.30 -2.93
N SER A 142 -14.70 0.05 -3.39
CA SER A 142 -15.15 -0.26 -4.75
C SER A 142 -16.56 0.28 -4.99
N SER A 143 -17.49 0.11 -4.04
CA SER A 143 -18.84 0.66 -4.11
C SER A 143 -18.80 2.18 -4.20
N LYS A 144 -18.01 2.83 -3.34
CA LYS A 144 -17.88 4.29 -3.31
C LYS A 144 -17.30 4.88 -4.59
N ARG A 145 -16.29 4.20 -5.17
CA ARG A 145 -15.72 4.60 -6.48
C ARG A 145 -16.76 4.57 -7.58
N LEU A 146 -17.62 3.56 -7.62
CA LEU A 146 -18.67 3.46 -8.65
C LEU A 146 -19.76 4.51 -8.48
N GLU A 147 -20.12 4.86 -7.24
CA GLU A 147 -21.01 5.99 -6.96
C GLU A 147 -20.41 7.31 -7.48
N LEU A 148 -19.13 7.59 -7.16
CA LEU A 148 -18.44 8.78 -7.64
C LEU A 148 -18.33 8.82 -9.17
N LEU A 149 -18.05 7.66 -9.80
CA LEU A 149 -18.03 7.56 -11.25
C LEU A 149 -19.40 7.92 -11.85
N ARG A 150 -20.48 7.44 -11.23
CA ARG A 150 -21.87 7.74 -11.63
C ARG A 150 -22.22 9.22 -11.44
N ASP A 151 -21.73 9.86 -10.37
CA ASP A 151 -21.92 11.30 -10.13
C ASP A 151 -21.27 12.14 -11.25
N ILE A 152 -20.14 11.68 -11.79
CA ILE A 152 -19.39 12.36 -12.86
C ILE A 152 -19.93 12.01 -14.27
N ILE A 153 -20.38 10.76 -14.45
CA ILE A 153 -20.90 10.25 -15.73
C ILE A 153 -22.31 9.67 -15.49
N PRO A 154 -23.35 10.52 -15.42
CA PRO A 154 -24.71 10.08 -15.06
C PRO A 154 -25.29 9.00 -15.98
N ASN A 155 -24.84 8.98 -17.25
CA ASN A 155 -25.34 8.05 -18.27
C ASN A 155 -24.45 6.82 -18.49
N VAL A 156 -23.47 6.55 -17.60
CA VAL A 156 -22.64 5.34 -17.69
C VAL A 156 -23.51 4.09 -17.63
N ARG A 157 -23.32 3.18 -18.58
CA ARG A 157 -24.04 1.91 -18.69
C ARG A 157 -23.12 0.72 -18.77
N ARG A 158 -21.97 0.87 -19.38
CA ARG A 158 -20.98 -0.20 -19.62
C ARG A 158 -19.69 0.17 -18.92
N LEU A 159 -19.27 -0.67 -18.00
CA LEU A 159 -18.03 -0.53 -17.24
C LEU A 159 -17.07 -1.66 -17.61
N ALA A 160 -15.86 -1.34 -18.03
CA ALA A 160 -14.76 -2.30 -17.99
C ALA A 160 -14.04 -2.19 -16.64
N ALA A 161 -13.69 -3.32 -16.04
CA ALA A 161 -12.91 -3.35 -14.80
C ALA A 161 -11.65 -4.19 -15.00
N LEU A 162 -10.46 -3.56 -14.98
CA LEU A 162 -9.18 -4.27 -14.98
C LEU A 162 -8.89 -4.77 -13.55
N VAL A 163 -8.81 -6.08 -13.39
CA VAL A 163 -8.62 -6.73 -12.10
C VAL A 163 -7.69 -7.93 -12.25
N ASN A 164 -6.69 -8.06 -11.41
CA ASN A 164 -5.88 -9.27 -11.30
C ASN A 164 -6.58 -10.24 -10.33
N THR A 165 -7.37 -11.16 -10.87
CA THR A 165 -8.19 -12.08 -10.07
C THR A 165 -7.39 -13.12 -9.29
N HIS A 166 -6.07 -13.26 -9.55
CA HIS A 166 -5.17 -14.15 -8.83
C HIS A 166 -4.68 -13.58 -7.51
N VAL A 167 -4.67 -12.25 -7.39
CA VAL A 167 -4.19 -11.55 -6.17
C VAL A 167 -5.30 -10.82 -5.45
N VAL A 168 -6.40 -10.55 -6.15
CA VAL A 168 -7.58 -9.86 -5.60
C VAL A 168 -8.57 -10.87 -5.07
N ALA A 169 -9.01 -10.71 -3.84
CA ALA A 169 -9.99 -11.61 -3.24
C ALA A 169 -11.30 -11.65 -4.06
N ALA A 170 -11.90 -12.83 -4.20
CA ALA A 170 -13.14 -13.01 -4.95
C ALA A 170 -14.27 -12.07 -4.48
N GLN A 171 -14.31 -11.74 -3.18
CA GLN A 171 -15.27 -10.81 -2.58
C GLN A 171 -15.19 -9.41 -3.19
N GLU A 172 -13.99 -8.95 -3.58
CA GLU A 172 -13.80 -7.64 -4.19
C GLU A 172 -14.34 -7.61 -5.63
N VAL A 173 -14.16 -8.67 -6.39
CA VAL A 173 -14.77 -8.83 -7.72
C VAL A 173 -16.30 -8.87 -7.61
N ILE A 174 -16.81 -9.61 -6.62
CA ILE A 174 -18.26 -9.65 -6.32
C ILE A 174 -18.76 -8.26 -5.95
N ALA A 175 -18.01 -7.49 -5.15
CA ALA A 175 -18.38 -6.15 -4.75
C ALA A 175 -18.48 -5.18 -5.93
N ILE A 176 -17.53 -5.23 -6.87
CA ILE A 176 -17.57 -4.43 -8.11
C ILE A 176 -18.85 -4.78 -8.91
N ARG A 177 -19.11 -6.07 -9.14
CA ARG A 177 -20.30 -6.53 -9.88
C ARG A 177 -21.61 -6.13 -9.18
N THR A 178 -21.67 -6.31 -7.86
CA THR A 178 -22.88 -5.99 -7.06
C THR A 178 -23.14 -4.49 -7.05
N ALA A 179 -22.11 -3.67 -6.82
CA ALA A 179 -22.24 -2.21 -6.82
C ALA A 179 -22.62 -1.69 -8.22
N SER A 180 -22.03 -2.24 -9.29
CA SER A 180 -22.38 -1.89 -10.66
C SER A 180 -23.84 -2.24 -10.97
N ALA A 181 -24.31 -3.42 -10.58
CA ALA A 181 -25.70 -3.84 -10.79
C ALA A 181 -26.69 -2.92 -10.06
N ARG A 182 -26.39 -2.51 -8.81
CA ARG A 182 -27.22 -1.54 -8.05
C ARG A 182 -27.34 -0.19 -8.77
N LEU A 183 -26.33 0.19 -9.51
CA LEU A 183 -26.29 1.42 -10.29
C LEU A 183 -26.82 1.25 -11.74
N ASN A 184 -27.33 0.07 -12.10
CA ASN A 184 -27.71 -0.31 -13.46
C ASN A 184 -26.57 -0.13 -14.48
N ILE A 185 -25.35 -0.52 -14.08
CA ILE A 185 -24.16 -0.53 -14.89
C ILE A 185 -23.79 -1.98 -15.18
N ASP A 186 -23.61 -2.34 -16.44
CA ASP A 186 -23.10 -3.63 -16.87
C ASP A 186 -21.58 -3.64 -16.73
N ALA A 187 -21.07 -4.48 -15.82
CA ALA A 187 -19.65 -4.55 -15.49
C ALA A 187 -18.98 -5.77 -16.12
N ASN A 188 -18.11 -5.52 -17.09
CA ASN A 188 -17.21 -6.51 -17.67
C ASN A 188 -15.87 -6.52 -16.93
N VAL A 189 -15.59 -7.57 -16.16
CA VAL A 189 -14.33 -7.76 -15.44
C VAL A 189 -13.33 -8.43 -16.38
N LEU A 190 -12.24 -7.73 -16.64
CA LEU A 190 -11.12 -8.17 -17.47
C LEU A 190 -10.00 -8.63 -16.54
N ASP A 191 -9.73 -9.94 -16.56
CA ASP A 191 -8.64 -10.52 -15.76
C ASP A 191 -7.30 -10.18 -16.41
N ILE A 192 -6.38 -9.69 -15.59
CA ILE A 192 -5.02 -9.32 -16.00
C ILE A 192 -4.01 -9.92 -15.03
N GLN A 193 -2.98 -10.57 -15.55
CA GLN A 193 -1.90 -11.19 -14.75
C GLN A 193 -0.54 -10.66 -15.16
N THR A 194 -0.44 -10.10 -16.36
CA THR A 194 0.79 -9.60 -16.96
C THR A 194 0.59 -8.23 -17.62
N ALA A 195 1.68 -7.56 -17.94
CA ALA A 195 1.63 -6.31 -18.71
C ALA A 195 1.03 -6.52 -20.12
N GLN A 196 1.22 -7.71 -20.73
CA GLN A 196 0.64 -8.08 -22.00
C GLN A 196 -0.88 -8.19 -21.93
N ASP A 197 -1.42 -8.75 -20.84
CA ASP A 197 -2.87 -8.84 -20.63
C ASP A 197 -3.50 -7.45 -20.54
N ILE A 198 -2.80 -6.51 -19.87
CA ILE A 198 -3.24 -5.10 -19.81
C ILE A 198 -3.31 -4.51 -21.23
N GLU A 199 -2.27 -4.69 -22.04
CA GLU A 199 -2.23 -4.18 -23.42
C GLU A 199 -3.35 -4.79 -24.27
N ALA A 200 -3.55 -6.10 -24.19
CA ALA A 200 -4.62 -6.82 -24.89
C ALA A 200 -6.01 -6.34 -24.44
N ALA A 201 -6.25 -6.23 -23.15
CA ALA A 201 -7.51 -5.74 -22.60
C ALA A 201 -7.81 -4.31 -23.08
N MET A 202 -6.84 -3.40 -22.96
CA MET A 202 -7.01 -2.00 -23.38
C MET A 202 -7.33 -1.86 -24.87
N ALA A 203 -6.76 -2.71 -25.73
CA ALA A 203 -7.02 -2.70 -27.17
C ALA A 203 -8.49 -3.03 -27.53
N THR A 204 -9.23 -3.73 -26.66
CA THR A 204 -10.63 -4.12 -26.91
C THR A 204 -11.66 -3.07 -26.45
N LEU A 205 -11.26 -2.05 -25.69
CA LEU A 205 -12.19 -1.18 -24.98
C LEU A 205 -12.80 -0.06 -25.80
N ALA A 206 -12.14 0.36 -26.90
CA ALA A 206 -12.59 1.48 -27.72
C ALA A 206 -14.01 1.24 -28.27
N GLY A 207 -14.97 2.13 -27.92
CA GLY A 207 -16.37 2.00 -28.32
C GLY A 207 -17.18 0.90 -27.61
N GLN A 208 -16.54 0.06 -26.79
CA GLN A 208 -17.18 -1.05 -26.08
C GLN A 208 -17.54 -0.72 -24.62
N THR A 209 -16.95 0.32 -24.04
CA THR A 209 -17.17 0.73 -22.65
C THR A 209 -17.37 2.23 -22.53
N ASP A 210 -18.13 2.65 -21.53
CA ASP A 210 -18.37 4.06 -21.22
C ASP A 210 -17.43 4.58 -20.14
N ALA A 211 -16.83 3.69 -19.35
CA ALA A 211 -15.83 4.01 -18.33
C ALA A 211 -14.94 2.80 -18.00
N LEU A 212 -13.77 3.08 -17.44
CA LEU A 212 -12.80 2.09 -17.00
C LEU A 212 -12.55 2.22 -15.50
N TYR A 213 -12.85 1.17 -14.75
CA TYR A 213 -12.41 0.97 -13.38
C TYR A 213 -11.08 0.22 -13.39
N VAL A 214 -10.04 0.76 -12.76
CA VAL A 214 -8.77 0.05 -12.61
C VAL A 214 -8.59 -0.31 -11.15
N TYR A 215 -8.60 -1.61 -10.85
CA TYR A 215 -8.25 -2.07 -9.52
C TYR A 215 -6.79 -1.76 -9.24
N SER A 216 -6.55 -0.95 -8.21
CA SER A 216 -5.21 -0.44 -7.92
C SER A 216 -4.43 -1.46 -7.09
N GLU A 217 -3.43 -2.07 -7.70
CA GLU A 217 -2.52 -3.05 -7.11
C GLU A 217 -1.13 -2.94 -7.79
N PRO A 218 -0.09 -3.66 -7.35
CA PRO A 218 1.28 -3.45 -7.85
C PRO A 218 1.45 -3.55 -9.37
N LEU A 219 0.77 -4.50 -10.04
CA LEU A 219 0.88 -4.67 -11.51
C LEU A 219 0.28 -3.48 -12.25
N THR A 220 -0.95 -3.08 -11.90
CA THR A 220 -1.61 -1.92 -12.53
C THR A 220 -0.86 -0.63 -12.23
N ASN A 221 -0.35 -0.45 -11.00
CA ASN A 221 0.43 0.72 -10.64
C ASN A 221 1.78 0.79 -11.41
N ALA A 222 2.44 -0.35 -11.62
CA ALA A 222 3.65 -0.42 -12.44
C ALA A 222 3.41 -0.08 -13.92
N ASN A 223 2.19 -0.31 -14.42
CA ASN A 223 1.79 -0.05 -15.81
C ASN A 223 0.86 1.17 -15.95
N LYS A 224 0.73 2.02 -14.94
CA LYS A 224 -0.23 3.13 -14.92
C LYS A 224 -0.15 4.04 -16.14
N ASP A 225 1.07 4.39 -16.57
CA ASP A 225 1.27 5.32 -17.70
C ASP A 225 0.74 4.72 -19.01
N LYS A 226 0.92 3.41 -19.23
CA LYS A 226 0.37 2.70 -20.38
C LYS A 226 -1.15 2.66 -20.34
N ILE A 227 -1.73 2.32 -19.19
CA ILE A 227 -3.19 2.28 -18.97
C ILE A 227 -3.80 3.65 -19.25
N ILE A 228 -3.26 4.71 -18.65
CA ILE A 228 -3.75 6.07 -18.80
C ILE A 228 -3.63 6.56 -20.24
N LYS A 229 -2.47 6.33 -20.88
CA LYS A 229 -2.27 6.70 -22.29
C LYS A 229 -3.29 6.03 -23.20
N ALA A 230 -3.53 4.74 -23.02
CA ALA A 230 -4.49 3.97 -23.83
C ALA A 230 -5.93 4.44 -23.57
N ALA A 231 -6.34 4.64 -22.32
CA ALA A 231 -7.66 5.13 -21.94
C ALA A 231 -7.93 6.54 -22.50
N ASN A 232 -6.96 7.45 -22.39
CA ASN A 232 -7.07 8.81 -22.93
C ASN A 232 -7.17 8.82 -24.45
N ALA A 233 -6.38 7.98 -25.14
CA ALA A 233 -6.46 7.84 -26.60
C ALA A 233 -7.82 7.32 -27.06
N ALA A 234 -8.41 6.40 -26.31
CA ALA A 234 -9.75 5.86 -26.57
C ALA A 234 -10.88 6.75 -26.02
N LYS A 235 -10.57 7.90 -25.38
CA LYS A 235 -11.52 8.81 -24.71
C LYS A 235 -12.39 8.09 -23.66
N ILE A 236 -11.81 7.16 -22.90
CA ILE A 236 -12.50 6.40 -21.87
C ILE A 236 -12.22 7.06 -20.51
N PRO A 237 -13.23 7.59 -19.79
CA PRO A 237 -13.11 8.07 -18.43
C PRO A 237 -12.65 6.96 -17.48
N THR A 238 -11.79 7.33 -16.54
CA THR A 238 -11.13 6.34 -15.67
C THR A 238 -11.31 6.64 -14.19
N ILE A 239 -11.49 5.59 -13.37
CA ILE A 239 -11.47 5.68 -11.91
C ILE A 239 -10.48 4.70 -11.29
N PHE A 240 -9.74 5.17 -10.29
CA PHE A 240 -8.64 4.46 -9.65
C PHE A 240 -8.76 4.47 -8.12
N GLY A 241 -7.98 3.60 -7.47
CA GLY A 241 -7.80 3.61 -6.01
C GLY A 241 -6.62 4.44 -5.52
N PHE A 242 -5.64 4.74 -6.40
CA PHE A 242 -4.40 5.44 -6.04
C PHE A 242 -4.31 6.80 -6.72
N ARG A 243 -3.90 7.82 -5.97
CA ARG A 243 -3.69 9.19 -6.47
C ARG A 243 -2.67 9.28 -7.61
N GLU A 244 -1.68 8.38 -7.62
CA GLU A 244 -0.60 8.35 -8.60
C GLU A 244 -1.11 8.17 -10.03
N PHE A 245 -2.27 7.55 -10.21
CA PHE A 245 -2.91 7.47 -11.52
C PHE A 245 -3.45 8.81 -11.99
N VAL A 246 -4.02 9.59 -11.08
CA VAL A 246 -4.59 10.90 -11.44
C VAL A 246 -3.49 11.92 -11.69
N THR A 247 -2.41 11.90 -10.90
CA THR A 247 -1.23 12.75 -11.14
C THR A 247 -0.51 12.40 -12.45
N ALA A 248 -0.63 11.16 -12.93
CA ALA A 248 -0.12 10.72 -14.22
C ALA A 248 -1.08 11.00 -15.40
N GLY A 249 -2.23 11.64 -15.17
CA GLY A 249 -3.18 12.06 -16.20
C GLY A 249 -4.48 11.27 -16.28
N GLY A 250 -4.77 10.41 -15.32
CA GLY A 250 -6.07 9.77 -15.13
C GLY A 250 -7.14 10.76 -14.67
N LEU A 251 -8.43 10.39 -14.75
CA LEU A 251 -9.53 11.32 -14.46
C LEU A 251 -9.77 11.50 -12.97
N ILE A 252 -9.97 10.39 -12.22
CA ILE A 252 -10.40 10.44 -10.82
C ILE A 252 -9.81 9.29 -10.02
N SER A 253 -9.46 9.55 -8.77
CA SER A 253 -9.18 8.50 -7.79
C SER A 253 -9.93 8.74 -6.48
N TYR A 254 -10.31 7.64 -5.83
CA TYR A 254 -10.79 7.64 -4.46
C TYR A 254 -10.19 6.47 -3.69
N GLY A 255 -9.43 6.77 -2.66
CA GLY A 255 -8.75 5.76 -1.86
C GLY A 255 -7.98 6.32 -0.68
N PRO A 256 -7.36 5.45 0.13
CA PRO A 256 -6.56 5.89 1.26
C PRO A 256 -5.29 6.62 0.81
N ASN A 257 -4.81 7.52 1.65
CA ASN A 257 -3.52 8.17 1.43
C ASN A 257 -2.39 7.19 1.77
N PHE A 258 -1.69 6.69 0.74
CA PHE A 258 -0.60 5.72 0.94
C PHE A 258 0.64 6.32 1.59
N ILE A 259 0.89 7.61 1.44
CA ILE A 259 1.96 8.33 2.16
C ILE A 259 1.70 8.22 3.68
N ASP A 260 0.48 8.50 4.13
CA ASP A 260 0.08 8.39 5.53
C ASP A 260 0.15 6.93 6.03
N LEU A 261 -0.30 5.96 5.22
CA LEU A 261 -0.25 4.54 5.60
C LEU A 261 1.19 4.07 5.82
N PHE A 262 2.10 4.41 4.92
CA PHE A 262 3.51 4.01 5.05
C PHE A 262 4.21 4.75 6.19
N ALA A 263 3.90 6.03 6.43
CA ALA A 263 4.36 6.75 7.61
C ALA A 263 3.83 6.09 8.90
N ARG A 264 2.56 5.67 8.92
CA ARG A 264 1.97 4.95 10.07
C ARG A 264 2.62 3.57 10.28
N ALA A 265 2.99 2.85 9.20
CA ALA A 265 3.73 1.59 9.30
C ALA A 265 5.10 1.77 9.97
N ALA A 266 5.75 2.93 9.81
CA ALA A 266 6.97 3.26 10.54
C ALA A 266 6.75 3.33 12.06
N GLU A 267 5.59 3.80 12.51
CA GLU A 267 5.25 3.84 13.94
C GLU A 267 5.03 2.43 14.52
N PHE A 268 4.43 1.52 13.76
CA PHE A 268 4.36 0.11 14.14
C PHE A 268 5.76 -0.52 14.22
N THR A 269 6.60 -0.21 13.24
CA THR A 269 7.98 -0.69 13.19
C THR A 269 8.78 -0.19 14.39
N ASP A 270 8.65 1.09 14.77
CA ASP A 270 9.26 1.67 15.98
C ASP A 270 8.85 0.92 17.25
N LYS A 271 7.53 0.69 17.43
CA LYS A 271 7.03 -0.05 18.59
C LYS A 271 7.62 -1.45 18.70
N ILE A 272 7.70 -2.18 17.57
CA ILE A 272 8.30 -3.52 17.51
C ILE A 272 9.79 -3.48 17.81
N LEU A 273 10.54 -2.54 17.24
CA LEU A 273 11.96 -2.37 17.50
C LEU A 273 12.26 -2.00 18.96
N ARG A 274 11.30 -1.39 19.66
CA ARG A 274 11.34 -1.11 21.11
C ARG A 274 10.82 -2.27 21.96
N GLY A 275 10.46 -3.43 21.38
CA GLY A 275 10.12 -4.65 22.09
C GLY A 275 8.62 -4.95 22.21
N ALA A 276 7.74 -4.17 21.57
CA ALA A 276 6.33 -4.54 21.50
C ALA A 276 6.14 -5.80 20.64
N LYS A 277 5.18 -6.65 21.02
CA LYS A 277 4.85 -7.84 20.25
C LYS A 277 3.77 -7.54 19.21
N PRO A 278 3.83 -8.15 18.02
CA PRO A 278 2.83 -7.92 16.97
C PRO A 278 1.39 -8.23 17.41
N ASP A 279 1.18 -9.29 18.20
CA ASP A 279 -0.14 -9.70 18.68
C ASP A 279 -0.76 -8.76 19.73
N ASP A 280 0.06 -7.92 20.38
CA ASP A 280 -0.39 -6.87 21.29
C ASP A 280 -0.72 -5.54 20.56
N LEU A 281 -0.39 -5.44 19.28
CA LEU A 281 -0.62 -4.25 18.47
C LEU A 281 -1.82 -4.46 17.54
N PRO A 282 -2.97 -3.80 17.79
CA PRO A 282 -4.12 -3.89 16.90
C PRO A 282 -3.77 -3.48 15.47
N MET A 283 -4.36 -4.16 14.48
CA MET A 283 -4.32 -3.68 13.11
C MET A 283 -5.26 -2.47 12.96
N GLU A 284 -4.78 -1.46 12.27
CA GLU A 284 -5.52 -0.22 12.06
C GLU A 284 -6.07 -0.13 10.64
N GLN A 285 -7.17 0.60 10.48
CA GLN A 285 -7.74 0.97 9.19
C GLN A 285 -7.40 2.43 8.86
N PRO A 286 -7.31 2.82 7.58
CA PRO A 286 -7.12 4.21 7.22
C PRO A 286 -8.32 5.04 7.71
N VAL A 287 -8.02 6.21 8.23
CA VAL A 287 -9.03 7.19 8.65
C VAL A 287 -9.19 8.32 7.63
N LYS A 288 -8.23 8.44 6.70
CA LYS A 288 -8.24 9.45 5.64
C LYS A 288 -8.34 8.78 4.29
N PHE A 289 -9.34 9.21 3.53
CA PHE A 289 -9.55 8.87 2.13
C PHE A 289 -9.53 10.14 1.33
N GLU A 290 -8.95 10.09 0.14
CA GLU A 290 -8.78 11.24 -0.74
C GLU A 290 -9.56 11.04 -2.03
N LEU A 291 -10.36 12.04 -2.38
CA LEU A 291 -10.98 12.21 -3.68
C LEU A 291 -10.14 13.20 -4.49
N ILE A 292 -9.50 12.72 -5.56
CA ILE A 292 -8.67 13.56 -6.42
C ILE A 292 -9.24 13.55 -7.82
N ILE A 293 -9.41 14.74 -8.39
CA ILE A 293 -10.03 14.95 -9.70
C ILE A 293 -9.08 15.72 -10.61
N ASN A 294 -8.92 15.28 -11.85
CA ASN A 294 -8.11 15.96 -12.87
C ASN A 294 -9.00 16.65 -13.89
N LEU A 295 -9.08 17.98 -13.80
CA LEU A 295 -9.89 18.77 -14.72
C LEU A 295 -9.30 18.85 -16.14
N LYS A 296 -7.98 18.72 -16.31
CA LYS A 296 -7.38 18.60 -17.66
C LYS A 296 -7.86 17.33 -18.34
N ALA A 297 -7.88 16.21 -17.62
CA ALA A 297 -8.40 14.94 -18.13
C ALA A 297 -9.90 15.05 -18.42
N ALA A 298 -10.69 15.63 -17.49
CA ALA A 298 -12.12 15.86 -17.71
C ALA A 298 -12.40 16.66 -18.96
N LYS A 299 -11.70 17.79 -19.15
CA LYS A 299 -11.80 18.63 -20.34
C LYS A 299 -11.44 17.90 -21.62
N ALA A 300 -10.36 17.11 -21.63
CA ALA A 300 -9.94 16.30 -22.77
C ALA A 300 -10.97 15.22 -23.16
N LEU A 301 -11.74 14.72 -22.18
CA LEU A 301 -12.81 13.76 -22.34
C LEU A 301 -14.17 14.43 -22.69
N GLY A 302 -14.26 15.76 -22.69
CA GLY A 302 -15.50 16.50 -22.91
C GLY A 302 -16.47 16.42 -21.72
N LEU A 303 -15.97 16.13 -20.52
CA LEU A 303 -16.77 16.02 -19.30
C LEU A 303 -16.81 17.35 -18.54
N SER A 304 -18.00 17.71 -18.06
CA SER A 304 -18.20 18.78 -17.08
C SER A 304 -18.40 18.16 -15.70
N ILE A 305 -17.50 18.46 -14.78
CA ILE A 305 -17.64 18.01 -13.39
C ILE A 305 -18.51 19.03 -12.65
N SER A 306 -19.55 18.55 -11.99
CA SER A 306 -20.46 19.43 -11.23
C SER A 306 -19.76 20.04 -10.02
N GLU A 307 -20.16 21.25 -9.62
CA GLU A 307 -19.63 21.92 -8.44
C GLU A 307 -19.83 21.08 -7.16
N MET A 308 -20.94 20.36 -7.06
CA MET A 308 -21.23 19.44 -5.97
C MET A 308 -20.18 18.32 -5.85
N VAL A 309 -19.61 17.84 -6.94
CA VAL A 309 -18.53 16.83 -6.93
C VAL A 309 -17.20 17.51 -6.61
N LEU A 310 -16.92 18.68 -7.18
CA LEU A 310 -15.68 19.42 -6.94
C LEU A 310 -15.52 19.87 -5.48
N THR A 311 -16.59 20.27 -4.81
CA THR A 311 -16.55 20.65 -3.38
C THR A 311 -16.28 19.47 -2.43
N ARG A 312 -16.42 18.24 -2.91
CA ARG A 312 -16.07 17.01 -2.16
C ARG A 312 -14.66 16.54 -2.43
N ALA A 313 -13.98 17.13 -3.42
CA ALA A 313 -12.62 16.74 -3.75
C ALA A 313 -11.62 17.30 -2.73
N ASP A 314 -10.69 16.46 -2.29
CA ASP A 314 -9.57 16.86 -1.44
C ASP A 314 -8.48 17.57 -2.27
N GLU A 315 -8.38 17.23 -3.56
CA GLU A 315 -7.45 17.85 -4.50
C GLU A 315 -8.06 17.88 -5.90
N VAL A 316 -7.89 19.03 -6.57
CA VAL A 316 -8.29 19.23 -7.97
C VAL A 316 -7.03 19.63 -8.76
N ILE A 317 -6.68 18.83 -9.77
CA ILE A 317 -5.55 19.08 -10.68
C ILE A 317 -6.06 19.86 -11.90
N GLU A 318 -5.52 21.07 -12.08
CA GLU A 318 -5.85 21.99 -13.17
C GLU A 318 -4.80 22.01 -14.29
#